data_14d966cc906fbc066b284fca2f048a72
#
_entry.id   14d966cc906fbc066b284fca2f048a72
#
_cell.length_a   1.000
_cell.length_b   1.000
_cell.length_c   1.000
_cell.angle_alpha   90.00
_cell.angle_beta   90.00
_cell.angle_gamma   90.00
#
_symmetry.space_group_name_H-M   'P 1'
#
loop_
_entity.id
_entity.type
_entity.pdbx_description
1 polymer ?
#
loop_
_entity_poly.entity_id
_entity_poly.type
_entity_poly.pdbx_seq_one_letter_code
_entity_poly.pdbx_strand_id
1 'polypeptide(L)'
;MSTIEKDASASSELLALLREQEDELSELKERLSRWEQSCADAPEREILFSTVSGREIKPLYTLLDRTASQYQDALGLPGEYPFTRGPYSTMYRTRLWTMRQFAGFGTAEETNERYKFLLKQGQTGLSVAFDFPTLMGFDSDHPRSIGEVGVCGAAISSLHDMERLFDGIPLDEVSVSMTINGPAIILFCFYVVAAEKQGISPEVLRGTVQNDILKEYQAQHAWIFPPDPALRCIVDMFEWCSENAPKYNPISISGYHIREAGATAAQELAFTLGNGFEYVERAIARGLDVDAFAPRLSFFFDVHNDFFEEIAKFRAARRIWSRIMREKYQAKNPESWRLRTHAQTSGVTLTAQQPENNIVRVAYQALAAALGGTQSLHTNSMDESLALPTEKAVRVALRTQQVLAFESGVANTIDPLAGSYFVEALTDELERDALVIFDEIDRFGGVVPAIEEGWFQREIAMSAMLQQREVEAGDRIVVGVNRFIEGSEEVEIDTLRIDPEIEKNQVAQMAELREHRDPEAVERTLRELRESSRTGENLVPQILECARAYCTLYEIRRAMEDVFGSFKEPVFF
;
A
#
# COMPACT_ATOMS: atom_id res chain seq x y z
N MET A 1 19.51 -13.62 58.54
CA MET A 1 18.72 -12.50 57.98
C MET A 1 17.42 -13.04 57.51
N SER A 2 16.31 -12.59 58.09
CA SER A 2 14.96 -13.07 57.80
C SER A 2 14.51 -12.52 56.43
N THR A 3 13.56 -13.19 55.79
CA THR A 3 12.96 -12.76 54.52
C THR A 3 12.42 -11.33 54.61
N ILE A 4 11.92 -10.92 55.75
CA ILE A 4 11.40 -9.57 56.06
C ILE A 4 12.48 -8.48 56.00
N GLU A 5 13.73 -8.80 56.44
CA GLU A 5 14.85 -7.83 56.37
C GLU A 5 15.37 -7.64 54.94
N LYS A 6 15.27 -8.68 54.10
CA LYS A 6 15.60 -8.58 52.66
C LYS A 6 14.57 -7.76 51.90
N ASP A 7 13.27 -7.93 52.20
CA ASP A 7 12.21 -7.15 51.55
C ASP A 7 12.25 -5.66 51.96
N ALA A 8 12.61 -5.35 53.22
CA ALA A 8 12.75 -3.98 53.68
C ALA A 8 13.99 -3.27 53.04
N SER A 9 15.08 -4.00 52.82
CA SER A 9 16.28 -3.48 52.14
C SER A 9 15.99 -3.22 50.65
N ALA A 10 15.33 -4.15 49.96
CA ALA A 10 14.97 -4.00 48.56
C ALA A 10 13.98 -2.82 48.34
N SER A 11 13.03 -2.64 49.25
CA SER A 11 12.10 -1.49 49.20
C SER A 11 12.80 -0.16 49.44
N SER A 12 13.82 -0.11 50.32
CA SER A 12 14.62 1.09 50.57
C SER A 12 15.51 1.46 49.39
N GLU A 13 16.14 0.47 48.74
CA GLU A 13 16.90 0.67 47.51
C GLU A 13 16.04 1.14 46.33
N LEU A 14 14.85 0.59 46.19
CA LEU A 14 13.90 1.02 45.16
C LEU A 14 13.44 2.47 45.38
N LEU A 15 13.16 2.86 46.64
CA LEU A 15 12.79 4.24 46.98
C LEU A 15 13.94 5.23 46.76
N ALA A 16 15.17 4.81 46.97
CA ALA A 16 16.34 5.64 46.67
C ALA A 16 16.51 5.87 45.18
N LEU A 17 16.37 4.81 44.38
CA LEU A 17 16.38 4.89 42.88
C LEU A 17 15.27 5.77 42.34
N LEU A 18 14.06 5.68 42.88
CA LEU A 18 12.92 6.53 42.43
C LEU A 18 13.19 8.00 42.75
N ARG A 19 13.75 8.34 43.91
CA ARG A 19 14.13 9.72 44.24
C ARG A 19 15.23 10.25 43.32
N GLU A 20 16.24 9.46 43.04
CA GLU A 20 17.30 9.83 42.11
C GLU A 20 16.75 10.14 40.72
N GLN A 21 15.80 9.34 40.22
CA GLN A 21 15.13 9.61 38.96
C GLN A 21 14.24 10.86 38.99
N GLU A 22 13.54 11.13 40.10
CA GLU A 22 12.76 12.36 40.28
C GLU A 22 13.66 13.62 40.30
N ASP A 23 14.79 13.55 40.95
CA ASP A 23 15.79 14.63 41.01
C ASP A 23 16.39 14.89 39.60
N GLU A 24 16.78 13.82 38.87
CA GLU A 24 17.27 13.93 37.49
C GLU A 24 16.22 14.56 36.54
N LEU A 25 14.96 14.16 36.65
CA LEU A 25 13.87 14.73 35.87
C LEU A 25 13.63 16.23 36.19
N SER A 26 13.75 16.60 37.46
CA SER A 26 13.63 17.99 37.92
C SER A 26 14.78 18.84 37.38
N GLU A 27 16.01 18.34 37.46
CA GLU A 27 17.19 19.02 36.91
C GLU A 27 17.07 19.18 35.37
N LEU A 28 16.59 18.14 34.67
CA LEU A 28 16.39 18.20 33.23
C LEU A 28 15.37 19.30 32.85
N LYS A 29 14.24 19.42 33.58
CA LYS A 29 13.24 20.46 33.35
C LYS A 29 13.82 21.87 33.51
N GLU A 30 14.60 22.08 34.56
CA GLU A 30 15.25 23.37 34.78
C GLU A 30 16.32 23.69 33.73
N ARG A 31 17.08 22.70 33.30
CA ARG A 31 18.06 22.85 32.22
C ARG A 31 17.38 23.13 30.87
N LEU A 32 16.28 22.42 30.56
CA LEU A 32 15.50 22.65 29.35
C LEU A 32 14.92 24.08 29.33
N SER A 33 14.32 24.53 30.42
CA SER A 33 13.78 25.89 30.51
C SER A 33 14.85 26.97 30.31
N ARG A 34 16.05 26.78 30.89
CA ARG A 34 17.19 27.69 30.64
C ARG A 34 17.67 27.68 29.20
N TRP A 35 17.70 26.50 28.57
CA TRP A 35 18.08 26.35 27.18
C TRP A 35 17.07 27.02 26.26
N GLU A 36 15.77 26.82 26.48
CA GLU A 36 14.68 27.46 25.75
C GLU A 36 14.77 28.98 25.83
N GLN A 37 15.01 29.51 27.02
CA GLN A 37 15.23 30.96 27.20
C GLN A 37 16.47 31.46 26.44
N SER A 38 17.54 30.69 26.41
CA SER A 38 18.76 31.07 25.68
C SER A 38 18.60 31.04 24.15
N CYS A 39 17.64 30.28 23.65
CA CYS A 39 17.32 30.18 22.23
C CYS A 39 16.20 31.13 21.78
N ALA A 40 15.43 31.71 22.72
CA ALA A 40 14.25 32.51 22.41
C ALA A 40 14.51 33.74 21.50
N ASP A 41 15.70 34.31 21.60
CA ASP A 41 16.12 35.47 20.81
C ASP A 41 17.04 35.10 19.62
N ALA A 42 17.32 33.79 19.41
CA ALA A 42 18.14 33.35 18.30
C ALA A 42 17.36 33.46 16.97
N PRO A 43 17.98 34.04 15.92
CA PRO A 43 17.31 34.12 14.61
C PRO A 43 17.13 32.72 14.03
N GLU A 44 15.90 32.36 13.72
CA GLU A 44 15.57 31.15 12.99
C GLU A 44 15.48 31.43 11.49
N ARG A 45 15.56 30.37 10.68
CA ARG A 45 15.35 30.44 9.24
C ARG A 45 13.87 30.78 8.96
N GLU A 46 13.61 31.59 7.97
CA GLU A 46 12.25 31.91 7.50
C GLU A 46 11.63 30.73 6.73
N ILE A 47 11.30 29.66 7.44
CA ILE A 47 10.66 28.45 6.89
C ILE A 47 9.63 27.93 7.91
N LEU A 48 8.68 27.10 7.45
CA LEU A 48 7.83 26.33 8.33
C LEU A 48 8.60 25.19 9.00
N PHE A 49 8.65 25.20 10.33
CA PHE A 49 9.16 24.06 11.10
C PHE A 49 8.01 23.09 11.38
N SER A 50 7.56 22.40 10.31
CA SER A 50 6.47 21.43 10.37
C SER A 50 6.76 20.22 9.50
N THR A 51 6.09 19.08 9.78
CA THR A 51 6.06 17.95 8.85
C THR A 51 5.34 18.33 7.55
N VAL A 52 5.42 17.48 6.52
CA VAL A 52 4.65 17.66 5.27
C VAL A 52 3.14 17.67 5.55
N SER A 53 2.71 16.95 6.58
CA SER A 53 1.31 16.92 7.04
C SER A 53 0.89 18.15 7.89
N GLY A 54 1.74 19.18 8.01
CA GLY A 54 1.44 20.42 8.75
C GLY A 54 1.60 20.32 10.26
N ARG A 55 2.17 19.24 10.79
CA ARG A 55 2.44 19.10 12.22
C ARG A 55 3.64 19.96 12.61
N GLU A 56 3.48 20.81 13.62
CA GLU A 56 4.57 21.61 14.17
C GLU A 56 5.65 20.71 14.78
N ILE A 57 6.92 21.03 14.51
CA ILE A 57 8.09 20.34 15.05
C ILE A 57 8.80 21.23 16.05
N LYS A 58 8.96 20.72 17.27
CA LYS A 58 9.71 21.42 18.33
C LYS A 58 11.20 21.47 18.00
N PRO A 59 11.91 22.52 18.43
CA PRO A 59 13.37 22.62 18.24
C PRO A 59 14.14 21.46 18.88
N LEU A 60 13.63 20.88 19.96
CA LEU A 60 14.25 19.79 20.70
C LEU A 60 13.19 18.86 21.29
N TYR A 61 13.42 17.56 21.17
CA TYR A 61 12.68 16.50 21.87
C TYR A 61 13.57 15.84 22.92
N THR A 62 13.00 15.58 24.08
CA THR A 62 13.70 15.06 25.26
C THR A 62 12.93 13.89 25.88
N LEU A 63 13.46 13.35 26.98
CA LEU A 63 12.74 12.37 27.79
C LEU A 63 11.36 12.86 28.25
N LEU A 64 11.16 14.18 28.38
CA LEU A 64 9.91 14.78 28.82
C LEU A 64 8.79 14.73 27.76
N ASP A 65 9.13 14.50 26.50
CA ASP A 65 8.17 14.36 25.39
C ASP A 65 7.60 12.94 25.29
N ARG A 66 8.07 12.03 26.13
CA ARG A 66 7.56 10.65 26.21
C ARG A 66 6.77 10.45 27.49
N THR A 67 5.67 9.71 27.38
CA THR A 67 4.95 9.16 28.52
C THR A 67 5.71 7.96 29.07
N ALA A 68 6.21 8.06 30.29
CA ALA A 68 7.20 7.15 30.91
C ALA A 68 6.75 5.69 31.11
N SER A 69 5.52 5.31 30.81
CA SER A 69 4.95 4.03 31.24
C SER A 69 5.10 2.87 30.25
N GLN A 70 5.88 2.96 29.14
CA GLN A 70 5.47 2.17 27.99
C GLN A 70 6.55 1.56 27.12
N TYR A 71 7.78 1.30 27.62
CA TYR A 71 8.75 0.57 26.78
C TYR A 71 8.23 -0.81 26.36
N GLN A 72 7.64 -1.57 27.28
CA GLN A 72 7.12 -2.91 26.97
C GLN A 72 5.82 -2.85 26.16
N ASP A 73 4.91 -1.94 26.49
CA ASP A 73 3.58 -1.88 25.90
C ASP A 73 3.54 -1.12 24.57
N ALA A 74 4.39 -0.12 24.38
CA ALA A 74 4.40 0.70 23.17
C ALA A 74 5.51 0.33 22.18
N LEU A 75 6.68 -0.05 22.65
CA LEU A 75 7.84 -0.36 21.81
C LEU A 75 8.03 -1.87 21.64
N GLY A 76 8.09 -2.65 22.70
CA GLY A 76 8.27 -4.10 22.69
C GLY A 76 9.58 -4.57 22.05
N LEU A 77 9.63 -5.85 21.71
CA LEU A 77 10.72 -6.46 20.95
C LEU A 77 10.32 -6.71 19.49
N PRO A 78 11.28 -6.74 18.54
CA PRO A 78 10.97 -7.07 17.16
C PRO A 78 10.31 -8.45 17.03
N GLY A 79 9.23 -8.53 16.27
CA GLY A 79 8.48 -9.77 16.05
C GLY A 79 7.49 -10.14 17.17
N GLU A 80 7.41 -9.33 18.22
CA GLU A 80 6.47 -9.50 19.34
C GLU A 80 5.45 -8.33 19.39
N TYR A 81 4.29 -8.59 20.00
CA TYR A 81 3.30 -7.56 20.27
C TYR A 81 3.93 -6.37 21.04
N PRO A 82 3.66 -5.11 20.67
CA PRO A 82 2.74 -4.63 19.63
C PRO A 82 3.34 -4.47 18.23
N PHE A 83 4.44 -5.10 17.91
CA PHE A 83 5.15 -5.09 16.61
C PHE A 83 5.66 -3.71 16.16
N THR A 84 5.76 -2.73 17.04
CA THR A 84 6.24 -1.38 16.71
C THR A 84 7.58 -1.42 15.99
N ARG A 85 8.49 -2.30 16.43
CA ARG A 85 9.86 -2.45 15.92
C ARG A 85 9.98 -3.36 14.68
N GLY A 86 8.88 -3.89 14.19
CA GLY A 86 8.82 -4.75 13.02
C GLY A 86 8.07 -6.06 13.22
N PRO A 87 7.50 -6.63 12.14
CA PRO A 87 6.67 -7.84 12.23
C PRO A 87 7.47 -9.13 12.47
N TYR A 88 8.79 -9.13 12.32
CA TYR A 88 9.64 -10.32 12.47
C TYR A 88 10.79 -10.07 13.45
N SER A 89 11.18 -11.11 14.18
CA SER A 89 12.23 -11.03 15.21
C SER A 89 13.62 -10.69 14.67
N THR A 90 13.89 -11.04 13.42
CA THR A 90 15.21 -10.82 12.78
C THR A 90 15.17 -9.82 11.63
N MET A 91 13.98 -9.43 11.19
CA MET A 91 13.76 -8.50 10.08
C MET A 91 14.72 -8.74 8.90
N TYR A 92 15.41 -7.73 8.43
CA TYR A 92 16.31 -7.82 7.26
C TYR A 92 17.61 -8.61 7.51
N ARG A 93 17.93 -8.92 8.75
CA ARG A 93 19.08 -9.78 9.04
C ARG A 93 18.90 -11.22 8.55
N THR A 94 17.65 -11.69 8.46
CA THR A 94 17.34 -13.00 7.85
C THR A 94 16.95 -12.86 6.38
N ARG A 95 16.09 -11.89 6.05
CA ARG A 95 15.59 -11.71 4.69
C ARG A 95 15.36 -10.23 4.42
N LEU A 96 16.00 -9.72 3.38
CA LEU A 96 15.76 -8.38 2.86
C LEU A 96 14.29 -8.23 2.41
N TRP A 97 13.83 -7.00 2.27
CA TRP A 97 12.56 -6.73 1.61
C TRP A 97 12.56 -7.28 0.19
N THR A 98 11.40 -7.68 -0.29
CA THR A 98 11.23 -8.09 -1.69
C THR A 98 11.41 -6.85 -2.57
N MET A 99 12.41 -6.86 -3.44
CA MET A 99 12.63 -5.82 -4.43
C MET A 99 11.65 -6.06 -5.58
N ARG A 100 10.72 -5.12 -5.79
CA ARG A 100 9.57 -5.32 -6.65
C ARG A 100 9.28 -4.02 -7.41
N GLN A 101 9.68 -3.98 -8.68
CA GLN A 101 9.32 -2.87 -9.55
C GLN A 101 7.91 -3.09 -10.12
N PHE A 102 7.06 -2.08 -9.99
CA PHE A 102 5.79 -1.99 -10.68
C PHE A 102 6.06 -1.80 -12.17
N ALA A 103 5.60 -2.70 -13.01
CA ALA A 103 5.91 -2.70 -14.42
C ALA A 103 4.79 -3.34 -15.24
N GLY A 104 4.56 -2.79 -16.41
CA GLY A 104 3.60 -3.24 -17.40
C GLY A 104 3.40 -2.16 -18.45
N PHE A 105 3.35 -2.53 -19.70
CA PHE A 105 3.02 -1.65 -20.82
C PHE A 105 2.70 -2.49 -22.05
N GLY A 106 1.93 -1.93 -22.95
CA GLY A 106 1.69 -2.55 -24.24
C GLY A 106 0.93 -3.87 -24.14
N THR A 107 1.44 -4.88 -24.80
CA THR A 107 0.87 -6.22 -24.81
C THR A 107 1.33 -7.06 -23.61
N ALA A 108 0.67 -8.20 -23.42
CA ALA A 108 1.08 -9.20 -22.45
C ALA A 108 2.50 -9.73 -22.74
N GLU A 109 2.87 -9.89 -24.01
CA GLU A 109 4.18 -10.37 -24.45
C GLU A 109 5.29 -9.36 -24.15
N GLU A 110 5.09 -8.07 -24.47
CA GLU A 110 6.07 -7.02 -24.18
C GLU A 110 6.30 -6.88 -22.68
N THR A 111 5.24 -6.97 -21.89
CA THR A 111 5.33 -6.98 -20.44
C THR A 111 6.03 -8.24 -19.91
N ASN A 112 5.79 -9.42 -20.50
CA ASN A 112 6.51 -10.65 -20.17
C ASN A 112 8.03 -10.52 -20.40
N GLU A 113 8.45 -9.92 -21.52
CA GLU A 113 9.87 -9.66 -21.80
C GLU A 113 10.47 -8.70 -20.76
N ARG A 114 9.75 -7.66 -20.37
CA ARG A 114 10.15 -6.74 -19.30
C ARG A 114 10.32 -7.47 -17.96
N TYR A 115 9.44 -8.38 -17.61
CA TYR A 115 9.55 -9.19 -16.40
C TYR A 115 10.77 -10.10 -16.41
N LYS A 116 11.01 -10.79 -17.51
CA LYS A 116 12.22 -11.62 -17.69
C LYS A 116 13.50 -10.78 -17.60
N PHE A 117 13.48 -9.55 -18.14
CA PHE A 117 14.59 -8.60 -17.98
C PHE A 117 14.80 -8.23 -16.51
N LEU A 118 13.77 -7.79 -15.79
CA LEU A 118 13.87 -7.36 -14.39
C LEU A 118 14.33 -8.50 -13.46
N LEU A 119 13.83 -9.71 -13.66
CA LEU A 119 14.29 -10.89 -12.91
C LEU A 119 15.79 -11.14 -13.14
N LYS A 120 16.29 -11.01 -14.37
CA LYS A 120 17.74 -11.09 -14.67
C LYS A 120 18.55 -9.96 -14.02
N GLN A 121 17.95 -8.79 -13.76
CA GLN A 121 18.60 -7.69 -13.05
C GLN A 121 18.60 -7.85 -11.52
N GLY A 122 18.03 -8.94 -10.99
CA GLY A 122 18.01 -9.24 -9.55
C GLY A 122 16.74 -8.79 -8.81
N GLN A 123 15.65 -8.48 -9.53
CA GLN A 123 14.35 -8.32 -8.93
C GLN A 123 13.88 -9.66 -8.34
N THR A 124 13.23 -9.62 -7.17
CA THR A 124 12.88 -10.84 -6.41
C THR A 124 11.38 -11.15 -6.35
N GLY A 125 10.56 -10.34 -7.01
CA GLY A 125 9.12 -10.56 -7.18
C GLY A 125 8.57 -9.64 -8.27
N LEU A 126 7.43 -9.99 -8.86
CA LEU A 126 6.79 -9.23 -9.93
C LEU A 126 5.64 -8.37 -9.40
N SER A 127 5.40 -7.24 -10.06
CA SER A 127 4.24 -6.38 -9.83
C SER A 127 3.67 -5.93 -11.16
N VAL A 128 2.42 -6.31 -11.42
CA VAL A 128 1.74 -6.08 -12.70
C VAL A 128 1.04 -4.73 -12.70
N ALA A 129 1.42 -3.86 -13.64
CA ALA A 129 0.65 -2.69 -14.02
C ALA A 129 -0.33 -3.08 -15.13
N PHE A 130 -1.61 -2.78 -14.96
CA PHE A 130 -2.66 -2.97 -15.96
C PHE A 130 -3.05 -1.65 -16.61
N ASP A 131 -3.45 -1.68 -17.87
CA ASP A 131 -3.95 -0.51 -18.56
C ASP A 131 -5.35 -0.06 -18.07
N PHE A 132 -5.74 1.15 -18.40
CA PHE A 132 -7.03 1.69 -17.97
C PHE A 132 -8.24 0.83 -18.36
N PRO A 133 -8.35 0.31 -19.60
CA PRO A 133 -9.42 -0.61 -19.96
C PRO A 133 -9.50 -1.81 -19.01
N THR A 134 -8.37 -2.46 -18.74
CA THR A 134 -8.31 -3.61 -17.81
C THR A 134 -8.71 -3.20 -16.38
N LEU A 135 -8.21 -2.05 -15.87
CA LEU A 135 -8.58 -1.53 -14.54
C LEU A 135 -10.09 -1.29 -14.41
N MET A 136 -10.72 -0.83 -15.47
CA MET A 136 -12.17 -0.59 -15.53
C MET A 136 -12.97 -1.84 -15.93
N GLY A 137 -12.33 -2.98 -16.21
CA GLY A 137 -12.97 -4.22 -16.61
C GLY A 137 -13.56 -4.17 -18.01
N PHE A 138 -12.94 -3.44 -18.94
CA PHE A 138 -13.30 -3.40 -20.36
C PHE A 138 -12.32 -4.22 -21.19
N ASP A 139 -12.83 -4.89 -22.21
CA ASP A 139 -12.00 -5.53 -23.22
C ASP A 139 -11.32 -4.47 -24.10
N SER A 140 -10.21 -4.82 -24.73
CA SER A 140 -9.44 -3.91 -25.58
C SER A 140 -10.22 -3.43 -26.81
N ASP A 141 -11.20 -4.19 -27.28
CA ASP A 141 -12.08 -3.80 -28.41
C ASP A 141 -13.37 -3.07 -27.99
N HIS A 142 -13.52 -2.78 -26.70
CA HIS A 142 -14.66 -2.02 -26.23
C HIS A 142 -14.56 -0.55 -26.66
N PRO A 143 -15.66 0.14 -27.05
CA PRO A 143 -15.61 1.53 -27.52
C PRO A 143 -14.99 2.53 -26.55
N ARG A 144 -15.00 2.25 -25.24
CA ARG A 144 -14.37 3.09 -24.21
C ARG A 144 -12.86 2.85 -24.05
N SER A 145 -12.33 1.84 -24.73
CA SER A 145 -10.91 1.47 -24.65
C SER A 145 -10.05 2.14 -25.72
N ILE A 146 -10.68 2.79 -26.68
CA ILE A 146 -10.00 3.42 -27.83
C ILE A 146 -8.99 4.47 -27.35
N GLY A 147 -7.73 4.29 -27.74
CA GLY A 147 -6.62 5.18 -27.41
C GLY A 147 -5.96 4.93 -26.04
N GLU A 148 -6.49 3.98 -25.22
CA GLU A 148 -6.01 3.68 -23.88
C GLU A 148 -5.36 2.29 -23.74
N VAL A 149 -5.47 1.45 -24.79
CA VAL A 149 -5.02 0.06 -24.77
C VAL A 149 -3.49 0.00 -24.67
N GLY A 150 -2.99 -0.59 -23.60
CA GLY A 150 -1.56 -0.77 -23.36
C GLY A 150 -0.79 0.52 -22.97
N VAL A 151 -1.45 1.67 -22.82
CA VAL A 151 -0.79 2.97 -22.63
C VAL A 151 -0.17 3.11 -21.24
N CYS A 152 -0.89 2.75 -20.17
CA CYS A 152 -0.42 2.90 -18.78
C CYS A 152 -0.13 1.57 -18.08
N GLY A 153 -0.20 0.45 -18.79
CA GLY A 153 -0.02 -0.89 -18.25
C GLY A 153 -0.26 -1.95 -19.31
N ALA A 154 -0.21 -3.22 -18.91
CA ALA A 154 -0.47 -4.35 -19.78
C ALA A 154 -1.98 -4.49 -20.07
N ALA A 155 -2.34 -4.66 -21.33
CA ALA A 155 -3.70 -4.93 -21.76
C ALA A 155 -4.04 -6.42 -21.53
N ILE A 156 -5.00 -6.70 -20.65
CA ILE A 156 -5.46 -8.05 -20.31
C ILE A 156 -6.99 -8.11 -20.43
N SER A 157 -7.46 -8.66 -21.54
CA SER A 157 -8.89 -8.81 -21.83
C SER A 157 -9.41 -10.24 -21.61
N SER A 158 -8.52 -11.22 -21.47
CA SER A 158 -8.90 -12.63 -21.39
C SER A 158 -7.83 -13.48 -20.68
N LEU A 159 -8.20 -14.75 -20.39
CA LEU A 159 -7.24 -15.75 -19.95
C LEU A 159 -6.05 -15.89 -20.90
N HIS A 160 -6.26 -15.75 -22.21
CA HIS A 160 -5.20 -15.89 -23.21
C HIS A 160 -4.09 -14.84 -23.02
N ASP A 161 -4.44 -13.60 -22.70
CA ASP A 161 -3.46 -12.57 -22.39
C ASP A 161 -2.72 -12.87 -21.10
N MET A 162 -3.40 -13.42 -20.08
CA MET A 162 -2.78 -13.81 -18.81
C MET A 162 -1.79 -14.98 -19.00
N GLU A 163 -2.10 -15.95 -19.85
CA GLU A 163 -1.20 -17.04 -20.22
C GLU A 163 0.09 -16.50 -20.85
N ARG A 164 -0.02 -15.54 -21.78
CA ARG A 164 1.13 -14.91 -22.45
C ARG A 164 1.94 -14.05 -21.49
N LEU A 165 1.26 -13.32 -20.59
CA LEU A 165 1.91 -12.48 -19.59
C LEU A 165 2.88 -13.28 -18.72
N PHE A 166 2.53 -14.51 -18.37
CA PHE A 166 3.34 -15.36 -17.51
C PHE A 166 4.02 -16.52 -18.22
N ASP A 167 4.07 -16.50 -19.55
CA ASP A 167 4.76 -17.56 -20.32
C ASP A 167 6.23 -17.67 -19.93
N GLY A 168 6.65 -18.88 -19.54
CA GLY A 168 8.03 -19.18 -19.13
C GLY A 168 8.47 -18.54 -17.81
N ILE A 169 7.55 -18.00 -17.01
CA ILE A 169 7.82 -17.50 -15.65
C ILE A 169 7.37 -18.57 -14.64
N PRO A 170 8.26 -19.05 -13.75
CA PRO A 170 7.92 -20.10 -12.78
C PRO A 170 7.08 -19.51 -11.63
N LEU A 171 5.75 -19.64 -11.72
CA LEU A 171 4.79 -19.05 -10.76
C LEU A 171 4.80 -19.73 -9.38
N ASP A 172 5.41 -20.88 -9.24
CA ASP A 172 5.66 -21.58 -7.97
C ASP A 172 6.89 -21.01 -7.22
N GLU A 173 7.81 -20.35 -7.92
CA GLU A 173 9.03 -19.77 -7.35
C GLU A 173 8.92 -18.24 -7.19
N VAL A 174 8.31 -17.54 -8.16
CA VAL A 174 8.22 -16.08 -8.22
C VAL A 174 6.90 -15.59 -7.63
N SER A 175 6.97 -14.69 -6.65
CA SER A 175 5.76 -14.06 -6.14
C SER A 175 5.25 -12.96 -7.07
N VAL A 176 3.94 -12.97 -7.36
CA VAL A 176 3.31 -12.02 -8.27
C VAL A 176 2.33 -11.12 -7.51
N SER A 177 2.52 -9.79 -7.61
CA SER A 177 1.52 -8.81 -7.20
C SER A 177 0.76 -8.31 -8.42
N MET A 178 -0.55 -8.11 -8.25
CA MET A 178 -1.43 -7.54 -9.27
C MET A 178 -2.13 -6.30 -8.70
N THR A 179 -1.86 -5.13 -9.29
CA THR A 179 -2.45 -3.87 -8.87
C THR A 179 -3.79 -3.64 -9.58
N ILE A 180 -4.79 -4.38 -9.15
CA ILE A 180 -6.13 -4.40 -9.73
C ILE A 180 -7.19 -4.40 -8.60
N ASN A 181 -8.29 -3.67 -8.77
CA ASN A 181 -9.31 -3.47 -7.74
C ASN A 181 -10.73 -3.82 -8.23
N GLY A 182 -11.36 -3.00 -9.04
CA GLY A 182 -12.72 -3.27 -9.51
C GLY A 182 -12.93 -4.69 -10.05
N PRO A 183 -12.19 -5.13 -11.05
CA PRO A 183 -12.27 -6.48 -11.61
C PRO A 183 -11.27 -7.47 -10.98
N ALA A 184 -10.74 -7.21 -9.78
CA ALA A 184 -9.70 -8.00 -9.14
C ALA A 184 -10.01 -9.49 -9.05
N ILE A 185 -11.25 -9.85 -8.69
CA ILE A 185 -11.69 -11.25 -8.60
C ILE A 185 -11.60 -11.97 -9.95
N ILE A 186 -11.84 -11.26 -11.06
CA ILE A 186 -11.78 -11.82 -12.43
C ILE A 186 -10.32 -12.07 -12.82
N LEU A 187 -9.46 -11.05 -12.68
CA LEU A 187 -8.03 -11.15 -13.02
C LEU A 187 -7.32 -12.19 -12.14
N PHE A 188 -7.70 -12.30 -10.88
CA PHE A 188 -7.20 -13.35 -9.99
C PHE A 188 -7.57 -14.76 -10.51
N CYS A 189 -8.83 -14.95 -10.96
CA CYS A 189 -9.25 -16.22 -11.57
C CYS A 189 -8.49 -16.51 -12.87
N PHE A 190 -8.24 -15.53 -13.72
CA PHE A 190 -7.38 -15.71 -14.91
C PHE A 190 -5.98 -16.15 -14.52
N TYR A 191 -5.39 -15.52 -13.49
CA TYR A 191 -4.07 -15.88 -12.97
C TYR A 191 -4.03 -17.32 -12.43
N VAL A 192 -5.03 -17.73 -11.66
CA VAL A 192 -5.14 -19.09 -11.12
C VAL A 192 -5.22 -20.11 -12.26
N VAL A 193 -6.10 -19.88 -13.25
CA VAL A 193 -6.25 -20.81 -14.39
C VAL A 193 -4.98 -20.83 -15.28
N ALA A 194 -4.32 -19.69 -15.47
CA ALA A 194 -3.03 -19.65 -16.18
C ALA A 194 -1.94 -20.48 -15.46
N ALA A 195 -1.89 -20.43 -14.12
CA ALA A 195 -1.01 -21.27 -13.33
C ALA A 195 -1.37 -22.77 -13.42
N GLU A 196 -2.66 -23.12 -13.33
CA GLU A 196 -3.14 -24.51 -13.53
C GLU A 196 -2.69 -25.08 -14.87
N LYS A 197 -2.73 -24.28 -15.94
CA LYS A 197 -2.29 -24.67 -17.27
C LYS A 197 -0.77 -24.88 -17.37
N GLN A 198 0.01 -24.24 -16.51
CA GLN A 198 1.42 -24.52 -16.33
C GLN A 198 1.68 -25.75 -15.43
N GLY A 199 0.63 -26.42 -14.95
CA GLY A 199 0.74 -27.56 -14.02
C GLY A 199 0.99 -27.16 -12.56
N ILE A 200 0.75 -25.91 -12.20
CA ILE A 200 1.01 -25.35 -10.87
C ILE A 200 -0.31 -25.29 -10.08
N SER A 201 -0.34 -25.93 -8.90
CA SER A 201 -1.50 -25.88 -8.00
C SER A 201 -1.66 -24.49 -7.36
N PRO A 202 -2.88 -23.98 -7.18
CA PRO A 202 -3.14 -22.75 -6.43
C PRO A 202 -2.54 -22.74 -5.01
N GLU A 203 -2.42 -23.87 -4.36
CA GLU A 203 -1.87 -24.01 -3.00
C GLU A 203 -0.42 -23.54 -2.85
N VAL A 204 0.37 -23.54 -3.94
CA VAL A 204 1.77 -23.12 -3.91
C VAL A 204 1.95 -21.67 -4.35
N LEU A 205 0.96 -21.06 -4.99
CA LEU A 205 1.01 -19.70 -5.47
C LEU A 205 1.31 -18.71 -4.34
N ARG A 206 2.20 -17.77 -4.62
CA ARG A 206 2.60 -16.70 -3.71
C ARG A 206 2.46 -15.37 -4.42
N GLY A 207 1.89 -14.43 -3.72
CA GLY A 207 1.68 -13.10 -4.29
C GLY A 207 0.63 -12.33 -3.55
N THR A 208 0.13 -11.31 -4.22
CA THR A 208 -0.89 -10.42 -3.66
C THR A 208 -1.72 -9.86 -4.80
N VAL A 209 -3.02 -9.80 -4.64
CA VAL A 209 -3.87 -8.93 -5.45
C VAL A 209 -4.24 -7.70 -4.62
N GLN A 210 -4.24 -6.51 -5.22
CA GLN A 210 -4.56 -5.28 -4.46
C GLN A 210 -5.98 -5.36 -3.91
N ASN A 211 -7.00 -5.53 -4.75
CA ASN A 211 -8.36 -5.88 -4.34
C ASN A 211 -8.95 -4.97 -3.24
N ASP A 212 -8.50 -3.71 -3.18
CA ASP A 212 -8.96 -2.71 -2.23
C ASP A 212 -9.96 -1.77 -2.92
N ILE A 213 -11.24 -2.07 -2.78
CA ILE A 213 -12.27 -1.28 -3.45
C ILE A 213 -12.63 -0.01 -2.68
N LEU A 214 -12.46 0.03 -1.37
CA LEU A 214 -12.85 1.19 -0.57
C LEU A 214 -12.01 2.42 -0.93
N LYS A 215 -10.70 2.25 -1.14
CA LYS A 215 -9.85 3.36 -1.58
C LYS A 215 -10.20 3.85 -2.99
N GLU A 216 -10.83 3.03 -3.82
CA GLU A 216 -11.32 3.47 -5.12
C GLU A 216 -12.43 4.51 -4.99
N TYR A 217 -13.37 4.31 -4.07
CA TYR A 217 -14.40 5.30 -3.78
C TYR A 217 -13.86 6.55 -3.08
N GLN A 218 -12.73 6.44 -2.37
CA GLN A 218 -12.13 7.53 -1.63
C GLN A 218 -11.20 8.41 -2.47
N ALA A 219 -10.40 7.83 -3.39
CA ALA A 219 -9.28 8.52 -4.03
C ALA A 219 -9.01 8.18 -5.49
N GLN A 220 -9.03 6.91 -5.91
CA GLN A 220 -8.53 6.53 -7.25
C GLN A 220 -9.61 6.48 -8.34
N HIS A 221 -10.89 6.29 -7.99
CA HIS A 221 -12.06 6.34 -8.87
C HIS A 221 -12.16 5.23 -9.94
N ALA A 222 -11.57 4.05 -9.71
CA ALA A 222 -11.64 2.90 -10.61
C ALA A 222 -12.59 1.80 -10.08
N TRP A 223 -13.84 2.12 -9.86
CA TRP A 223 -14.89 1.20 -9.39
C TRP A 223 -15.76 0.66 -10.54
N ILE A 224 -16.50 -0.42 -10.28
CA ILE A 224 -17.49 -1.02 -11.16
C ILE A 224 -18.85 -1.09 -10.46
N PHE A 225 -18.91 -1.84 -9.36
CA PHE A 225 -20.13 -2.14 -8.61
C PHE A 225 -20.38 -1.14 -7.48
N PRO A 226 -21.60 -1.06 -6.92
CA PRO A 226 -21.84 -0.39 -5.64
C PRO A 226 -21.03 -1.01 -4.50
N PRO A 227 -20.82 -0.29 -3.35
CA PRO A 227 -19.95 -0.74 -2.27
C PRO A 227 -20.25 -2.15 -1.74
N ASP A 228 -21.51 -2.48 -1.43
CA ASP A 228 -21.86 -3.78 -0.84
C ASP A 228 -21.56 -4.97 -1.77
N PRO A 229 -21.97 -5.00 -3.05
CA PRO A 229 -21.55 -6.06 -3.98
C PRO A 229 -20.04 -6.13 -4.19
N ALA A 230 -19.35 -4.99 -4.21
CA ALA A 230 -17.91 -4.96 -4.35
C ALA A 230 -17.21 -5.57 -3.12
N LEU A 231 -17.66 -5.23 -1.91
CA LEU A 231 -17.18 -5.83 -0.66
C LEU A 231 -17.47 -7.34 -0.59
N ARG A 232 -18.61 -7.80 -1.13
CA ARG A 232 -18.89 -9.23 -1.27
C ARG A 232 -17.83 -9.94 -2.10
N CYS A 233 -17.42 -9.40 -3.25
CA CYS A 233 -16.38 -9.99 -4.08
C CYS A 233 -15.06 -10.17 -3.31
N ILE A 234 -14.71 -9.22 -2.44
CA ILE A 234 -13.51 -9.27 -1.60
C ILE A 234 -13.61 -10.38 -0.56
N VAL A 235 -14.74 -10.47 0.12
CA VAL A 235 -14.97 -11.51 1.16
C VAL A 235 -15.01 -12.91 0.51
N ASP A 236 -15.60 -13.05 -0.67
CA ASP A 236 -15.58 -14.30 -1.45
C ASP A 236 -14.14 -14.74 -1.77
N MET A 237 -13.25 -13.79 -2.09
CA MET A 237 -11.83 -14.09 -2.28
C MET A 237 -11.13 -14.47 -0.97
N PHE A 238 -11.45 -13.85 0.17
CA PHE A 238 -10.89 -14.25 1.47
C PHE A 238 -11.23 -15.69 1.80
N GLU A 239 -12.52 -16.05 1.66
CA GLU A 239 -13.01 -17.40 1.89
C GLU A 239 -12.30 -18.41 0.99
N TRP A 240 -12.32 -18.19 -0.32
CA TRP A 240 -11.73 -19.12 -1.28
C TRP A 240 -10.21 -19.26 -1.12
N CYS A 241 -9.49 -18.16 -0.93
CA CYS A 241 -8.04 -18.20 -0.77
C CYS A 241 -7.61 -18.88 0.53
N SER A 242 -8.38 -18.75 1.61
CA SER A 242 -8.09 -19.43 2.87
C SER A 242 -8.08 -20.95 2.73
N GLU A 243 -8.90 -21.48 1.84
CA GLU A 243 -9.02 -22.91 1.58
C GLU A 243 -8.12 -23.42 0.47
N ASN A 244 -8.01 -22.67 -0.64
CA ASN A 244 -7.42 -23.17 -1.90
C ASN A 244 -6.06 -22.54 -2.23
N ALA A 245 -5.75 -21.34 -1.73
CA ALA A 245 -4.51 -20.64 -1.98
C ALA A 245 -3.91 -20.05 -0.69
N PRO A 246 -3.58 -20.88 0.33
CA PRO A 246 -3.27 -20.43 1.69
C PRO A 246 -1.97 -19.61 1.80
N LYS A 247 -1.17 -19.53 0.74
CA LYS A 247 0.06 -18.73 0.69
C LYS A 247 -0.12 -17.40 -0.06
N TYR A 248 -1.29 -17.19 -0.68
CA TYR A 248 -1.61 -15.99 -1.42
C TYR A 248 -2.27 -14.94 -0.52
N ASN A 249 -1.96 -13.65 -0.73
CA ASN A 249 -2.60 -12.56 -0.01
C ASN A 249 -3.77 -12.02 -0.86
N PRO A 250 -5.02 -12.23 -0.43
CA PRO A 250 -6.19 -11.88 -1.24
C PRO A 250 -6.48 -10.37 -1.26
N ILE A 251 -5.72 -9.58 -0.51
CA ILE A 251 -5.85 -8.12 -0.47
C ILE A 251 -4.53 -7.44 -0.11
N SER A 252 -4.34 -6.22 -0.62
CA SER A 252 -3.34 -5.25 -0.17
C SER A 252 -4.05 -3.92 0.05
N ILE A 253 -4.40 -3.64 1.31
CA ILE A 253 -5.17 -2.47 1.72
C ILE A 253 -4.30 -1.24 1.54
N SER A 254 -4.75 -0.29 0.71
CA SER A 254 -3.88 0.72 0.10
C SER A 254 -4.12 2.13 0.61
N GLY A 255 -3.13 2.66 1.34
CA GLY A 255 -2.99 4.09 1.65
C GLY A 255 -2.29 4.89 0.55
N TYR A 256 -1.48 4.24 -0.27
CA TYR A 256 -0.69 4.89 -1.33
C TYR A 256 -1.51 5.89 -2.15
N HIS A 257 -2.62 5.45 -2.74
CA HIS A 257 -3.45 6.30 -3.60
C HIS A 257 -4.12 7.45 -2.85
N ILE A 258 -4.45 7.24 -1.58
CA ILE A 258 -5.01 8.25 -0.68
C ILE A 258 -3.96 9.35 -0.43
N ARG A 259 -2.71 8.96 -0.16
CA ARG A 259 -1.59 9.87 0.04
C ARG A 259 -1.22 10.62 -1.23
N GLU A 260 -1.16 9.94 -2.38
CA GLU A 260 -0.92 10.51 -3.70
C GLU A 260 -1.99 11.54 -4.11
N ALA A 261 -3.23 11.37 -3.65
CA ALA A 261 -4.30 12.35 -3.82
C ALA A 261 -4.19 13.58 -2.91
N GLY A 262 -3.20 13.64 -2.01
CA GLY A 262 -2.89 14.78 -1.16
C GLY A 262 -3.31 14.66 0.30
N ALA A 263 -3.67 13.46 0.78
CA ALA A 263 -3.91 13.23 2.20
C ALA A 263 -2.65 13.45 3.05
N THR A 264 -2.82 13.78 4.33
CA THR A 264 -1.73 13.79 5.31
C THR A 264 -1.30 12.37 5.70
N ALA A 265 -0.14 12.21 6.34
CA ALA A 265 0.31 10.90 6.83
C ALA A 265 -0.67 10.30 7.86
N ALA A 266 -1.28 11.12 8.71
CA ALA A 266 -2.29 10.68 9.68
C ALA A 266 -3.60 10.24 8.98
N GLN A 267 -4.04 10.97 7.95
CA GLN A 267 -5.20 10.59 7.13
C GLN A 267 -4.93 9.29 6.35
N GLU A 268 -3.77 9.18 5.69
CA GLU A 268 -3.38 7.93 5.02
C GLU A 268 -3.42 6.75 5.99
N LEU A 269 -2.79 6.90 7.17
CA LEU A 269 -2.75 5.87 8.20
C LEU A 269 -4.15 5.46 8.64
N ALA A 270 -5.00 6.43 9.00
CA ALA A 270 -6.32 6.18 9.54
C ALA A 270 -7.28 5.63 8.48
N PHE A 271 -7.29 6.20 7.27
CA PHE A 271 -8.19 5.74 6.22
C PHE A 271 -7.84 4.33 5.77
N THR A 272 -6.54 4.02 5.64
CA THR A 272 -6.06 2.69 5.28
C THR A 272 -6.44 1.64 6.32
N LEU A 273 -6.17 1.92 7.61
CA LEU A 273 -6.51 0.98 8.68
C LEU A 273 -8.03 0.88 8.88
N GLY A 274 -8.77 1.98 8.75
CA GLY A 274 -10.24 2.00 8.77
C GLY A 274 -10.83 1.10 7.67
N ASN A 275 -10.33 1.21 6.43
CA ASN A 275 -10.70 0.29 5.35
C ASN A 275 -10.38 -1.17 5.73
N GLY A 276 -9.21 -1.41 6.34
CA GLY A 276 -8.83 -2.73 6.82
C GLY A 276 -9.81 -3.30 7.85
N PHE A 277 -10.27 -2.49 8.78
CA PHE A 277 -11.26 -2.89 9.78
C PHE A 277 -12.62 -3.17 9.17
N GLU A 278 -13.07 -2.38 8.21
CA GLU A 278 -14.30 -2.65 7.45
C GLU A 278 -14.25 -4.02 6.75
N TYR A 279 -13.13 -4.36 6.10
CA TYR A 279 -12.97 -5.69 5.48
C TYR A 279 -12.99 -6.82 6.51
N VAL A 280 -12.36 -6.64 7.67
CA VAL A 280 -12.39 -7.63 8.76
C VAL A 280 -13.82 -7.82 9.27
N GLU A 281 -14.56 -6.75 9.49
CA GLU A 281 -15.95 -6.79 9.96
C GLU A 281 -16.88 -7.48 8.97
N ARG A 282 -16.74 -7.20 7.67
CA ARG A 282 -17.51 -7.87 6.61
C ARG A 282 -17.23 -9.37 6.54
N ALA A 283 -15.96 -9.76 6.68
CA ALA A 283 -15.58 -11.17 6.69
C ALA A 283 -16.14 -11.91 7.93
N ILE A 284 -16.05 -11.30 9.11
CA ILE A 284 -16.64 -11.85 10.35
C ILE A 284 -18.17 -11.94 10.23
N ALA A 285 -18.83 -10.91 9.69
CA ALA A 285 -20.28 -10.92 9.47
C ALA A 285 -20.73 -12.01 8.49
N ARG A 286 -19.88 -12.40 7.53
CA ARG A 286 -20.07 -13.56 6.64
C ARG A 286 -19.92 -14.90 7.36
N GLY A 287 -19.38 -14.91 8.58
CA GLY A 287 -19.14 -16.12 9.39
C GLY A 287 -17.73 -16.68 9.30
N LEU A 288 -16.77 -15.95 8.70
CA LEU A 288 -15.38 -16.40 8.63
C LEU A 288 -14.68 -16.21 9.99
N ASP A 289 -13.86 -17.18 10.36
CA ASP A 289 -12.96 -17.04 11.52
C ASP A 289 -11.86 -16.02 11.20
N VAL A 290 -11.71 -15.02 12.07
CA VAL A 290 -10.69 -13.97 11.88
C VAL A 290 -9.29 -14.54 11.77
N ASP A 291 -8.96 -15.60 12.49
CA ASP A 291 -7.66 -16.24 12.46
C ASP A 291 -7.42 -17.10 11.19
N ALA A 292 -8.47 -17.38 10.40
CA ALA A 292 -8.33 -18.06 9.12
C ALA A 292 -7.87 -17.13 7.99
N PHE A 293 -8.38 -15.89 7.94
CA PHE A 293 -8.06 -14.95 6.82
C PHE A 293 -7.10 -13.82 7.21
N ALA A 294 -7.16 -13.29 8.44
CA ALA A 294 -6.36 -12.11 8.83
C ALA A 294 -4.84 -12.32 8.71
N PRO A 295 -4.26 -13.52 8.91
CA PRO A 295 -2.85 -13.76 8.64
C PRO A 295 -2.40 -13.47 7.21
N ARG A 296 -3.34 -13.31 6.27
CA ARG A 296 -3.09 -13.04 4.85
C ARG A 296 -3.46 -11.63 4.41
N LEU A 297 -3.96 -10.81 5.30
CA LEU A 297 -4.13 -9.39 5.01
C LEU A 297 -2.77 -8.72 4.91
N SER A 298 -2.61 -7.88 3.89
CA SER A 298 -1.42 -7.06 3.70
C SER A 298 -1.81 -5.62 3.44
N PHE A 299 -0.85 -4.72 3.56
CA PHE A 299 -1.07 -3.29 3.44
C PHE A 299 -0.10 -2.67 2.44
N PHE A 300 -0.50 -1.55 1.87
CA PHE A 300 0.31 -0.80 0.93
C PHE A 300 0.31 0.67 1.32
N PHE A 301 1.49 1.19 1.70
CA PHE A 301 1.67 2.58 2.10
C PHE A 301 2.56 3.35 1.13
N ASP A 302 2.27 4.63 0.99
CA ASP A 302 3.15 5.60 0.37
C ASP A 302 4.37 5.89 1.25
N VAL A 303 5.44 6.39 0.65
CA VAL A 303 6.59 6.95 1.38
C VAL A 303 6.95 8.30 0.81
N HIS A 304 6.46 9.34 1.47
CA HIS A 304 6.62 10.73 1.06
C HIS A 304 7.99 11.32 1.47
N ASN A 305 8.20 12.60 1.23
CA ASN A 305 9.45 13.30 1.47
C ASN A 305 9.77 13.56 2.95
N ASP A 306 8.81 13.49 3.87
CA ASP A 306 9.09 13.70 5.29
C ASP A 306 9.63 12.43 5.94
N PHE A 307 10.96 12.33 5.94
CA PHE A 307 11.70 11.14 6.32
C PHE A 307 11.29 10.53 7.67
N PHE A 308 11.18 11.36 8.70
CA PHE A 308 10.86 10.89 10.05
C PHE A 308 9.38 10.60 10.25
N GLU A 309 8.51 11.41 9.65
CA GLU A 309 7.06 11.19 9.67
C GLU A 309 6.69 9.86 9.02
N GLU A 310 7.32 9.54 7.88
CA GLU A 310 7.09 8.28 7.18
C GLU A 310 7.55 7.06 8.01
N ILE A 311 8.71 7.13 8.65
CA ILE A 311 9.17 6.06 9.56
C ILE A 311 8.20 5.87 10.72
N ALA A 312 7.77 6.95 11.35
CA ALA A 312 6.84 6.93 12.47
C ALA A 312 5.47 6.37 12.07
N LYS A 313 4.99 6.67 10.85
CA LYS A 313 3.75 6.13 10.28
C LYS A 313 3.74 4.60 10.23
N PHE A 314 4.79 3.97 9.75
CA PHE A 314 4.89 2.49 9.73
C PHE A 314 4.89 1.89 11.12
N ARG A 315 5.52 2.55 12.08
CA ARG A 315 5.58 2.12 13.48
C ARG A 315 4.20 2.22 14.13
N ALA A 316 3.51 3.34 13.96
CA ALA A 316 2.14 3.55 14.44
C ALA A 316 1.15 2.56 13.80
N ALA A 317 1.26 2.32 12.48
CA ALA A 317 0.41 1.39 11.76
C ALA A 317 0.42 -0.02 12.38
N ARG A 318 1.62 -0.56 12.66
CA ARG A 318 1.75 -1.89 13.27
C ARG A 318 1.16 -1.93 14.67
N ARG A 319 1.38 -0.90 15.46
CA ARG A 319 0.89 -0.81 16.85
C ARG A 319 -0.63 -0.72 16.90
N ILE A 320 -1.24 0.15 16.11
CA ILE A 320 -2.70 0.29 16.03
C ILE A 320 -3.34 -1.02 15.56
N TRP A 321 -2.86 -1.58 14.45
CA TRP A 321 -3.41 -2.81 13.89
C TRP A 321 -3.36 -3.95 14.89
N SER A 322 -2.21 -4.21 15.49
CA SER A 322 -2.03 -5.32 16.43
C SER A 322 -2.94 -5.20 17.65
N ARG A 323 -3.10 -3.98 18.18
CA ARG A 323 -3.96 -3.72 19.33
C ARG A 323 -5.43 -3.98 18.98
N ILE A 324 -5.92 -3.41 17.90
CA ILE A 324 -7.34 -3.55 17.51
C ILE A 324 -7.68 -4.98 17.13
N MET A 325 -6.81 -5.68 16.38
CA MET A 325 -7.03 -7.09 16.05
C MET A 325 -7.12 -7.98 17.29
N ARG A 326 -6.26 -7.72 18.28
CA ARG A 326 -6.24 -8.46 19.52
C ARG A 326 -7.42 -8.11 20.44
N GLU A 327 -7.72 -6.82 20.62
CA GLU A 327 -8.64 -6.33 21.63
C GLU A 327 -10.09 -6.23 21.15
N LYS A 328 -10.32 -5.69 19.93
CA LYS A 328 -11.67 -5.55 19.35
C LYS A 328 -12.15 -6.84 18.70
N TYR A 329 -11.33 -7.41 17.81
CA TYR A 329 -11.72 -8.61 17.03
C TYR A 329 -11.38 -9.92 17.71
N GLN A 330 -10.72 -9.90 18.87
CA GLN A 330 -10.41 -11.08 19.69
C GLN A 330 -9.64 -12.17 18.94
N ALA A 331 -8.85 -11.78 17.93
CA ALA A 331 -7.96 -12.68 17.22
C ALA A 331 -6.96 -13.33 18.20
N LYS A 332 -6.76 -14.63 18.10
CA LYS A 332 -5.90 -15.41 19.01
C LYS A 332 -4.56 -15.73 18.41
N ASN A 333 -4.49 -15.79 17.08
CA ASN A 333 -3.26 -16.10 16.37
C ASN A 333 -2.39 -14.83 16.27
N PRO A 334 -1.15 -14.82 16.78
CA PRO A 334 -0.25 -13.67 16.62
C PRO A 334 0.02 -13.26 15.18
N GLU A 335 -0.11 -14.19 14.20
CA GLU A 335 0.02 -13.86 12.77
C GLU A 335 -1.10 -12.91 12.30
N SER A 336 -2.29 -12.96 12.91
CA SER A 336 -3.42 -12.07 12.64
C SER A 336 -3.17 -10.64 13.14
N TRP A 337 -2.29 -10.45 14.12
CA TRP A 337 -1.94 -9.14 14.69
C TRP A 337 -0.80 -8.46 13.91
N ARG A 338 -0.10 -9.20 13.06
CA ARG A 338 1.02 -8.67 12.28
C ARG A 338 0.54 -7.87 11.09
N LEU A 339 0.94 -6.62 11.03
CA LEU A 339 0.75 -5.79 9.85
C LEU A 339 1.98 -5.92 8.95
N ARG A 340 1.79 -6.48 7.75
CA ARG A 340 2.82 -6.60 6.71
C ARG A 340 2.55 -5.58 5.63
N THR A 341 3.61 -4.90 5.21
CA THR A 341 3.50 -3.79 4.27
C THR A 341 4.30 -4.00 2.99
N HIS A 342 3.69 -3.60 1.89
CA HIS A 342 4.39 -3.10 0.73
C HIS A 342 4.53 -1.58 0.87
N ALA A 343 5.66 -1.03 0.45
CA ALA A 343 5.88 0.40 0.37
C ALA A 343 6.24 0.80 -1.05
N GLN A 344 5.76 1.95 -1.47
CA GLN A 344 6.19 2.59 -2.71
C GLN A 344 6.62 4.01 -2.40
N THR A 345 7.73 4.45 -2.99
CA THR A 345 8.16 5.84 -2.94
C THR A 345 7.12 6.73 -3.61
N SER A 346 6.89 7.93 -3.08
CA SER A 346 5.80 8.80 -3.51
C SER A 346 6.00 9.38 -4.91
N GLY A 347 5.08 9.11 -5.82
CA GLY A 347 5.07 9.63 -7.17
C GLY A 347 4.74 11.12 -7.22
N VAL A 348 3.77 11.59 -6.41
CA VAL A 348 3.35 13.00 -6.36
C VAL A 348 4.47 13.96 -5.96
N THR A 349 5.54 13.46 -5.34
CA THR A 349 6.70 14.27 -4.95
C THR A 349 7.72 14.45 -6.05
N LEU A 350 7.61 13.69 -7.14
CA LEU A 350 8.55 13.72 -8.26
C LEU A 350 8.16 14.82 -9.25
N THR A 351 9.16 15.51 -9.78
CA THR A 351 8.96 16.69 -10.60
C THR A 351 9.48 16.48 -12.02
N ALA A 352 8.79 17.08 -13.00
CA ALA A 352 9.24 17.10 -14.38
C ALA A 352 10.47 18.01 -14.56
N GLN A 353 10.60 19.03 -13.69
CA GLN A 353 11.75 19.93 -13.64
C GLN A 353 12.92 19.23 -12.96
N GLN A 354 14.11 19.30 -13.59
CA GLN A 354 15.35 18.71 -13.06
C GLN A 354 15.15 17.24 -12.62
N PRO A 355 14.73 16.34 -13.54
CA PRO A 355 14.25 14.99 -13.19
C PRO A 355 15.32 14.09 -12.57
N GLU A 356 16.60 14.37 -12.76
CA GLU A 356 17.70 13.67 -12.09
C GLU A 356 17.63 13.81 -10.55
N ASN A 357 17.09 14.92 -10.03
CA ASN A 357 16.87 15.12 -8.61
C ASN A 357 15.86 14.12 -8.04
N ASN A 358 15.00 13.53 -8.89
CA ASN A 358 14.07 12.49 -8.47
C ASN A 358 14.79 11.23 -7.98
N ILE A 359 15.98 10.93 -8.52
CA ILE A 359 16.81 9.80 -8.02
C ILE A 359 17.14 10.02 -6.54
N VAL A 360 17.48 11.25 -6.15
CA VAL A 360 17.82 11.60 -4.76
C VAL A 360 16.56 11.51 -3.89
N ARG A 361 15.42 12.04 -4.35
CA ARG A 361 14.13 11.94 -3.61
C ARG A 361 13.76 10.50 -3.34
N VAL A 362 13.77 9.67 -4.37
CA VAL A 362 13.46 8.24 -4.28
C VAL A 362 14.44 7.50 -3.37
N ALA A 363 15.73 7.87 -3.36
CA ALA A 363 16.71 7.20 -2.52
C ALA A 363 16.43 7.37 -1.02
N TYR A 364 16.13 8.60 -0.55
CA TYR A 364 15.83 8.77 0.88
C TYR A 364 14.41 8.33 1.26
N GLN A 365 13.43 8.39 0.35
CA GLN A 365 12.12 7.78 0.55
C GLN A 365 12.26 6.24 0.73
N ALA A 366 13.03 5.59 -0.14
CA ALA A 366 13.32 4.16 -0.01
C ALA A 366 14.06 3.82 1.29
N LEU A 367 14.97 4.71 1.74
CA LEU A 367 15.62 4.58 3.04
C LEU A 367 14.62 4.69 4.19
N ALA A 368 13.66 5.62 4.12
CA ALA A 368 12.59 5.75 5.11
C ALA A 368 11.72 4.49 5.15
N ALA A 369 11.36 3.91 3.99
CA ALA A 369 10.63 2.64 3.91
C ALA A 369 11.39 1.49 4.60
N ALA A 370 12.70 1.38 4.35
CA ALA A 370 13.55 0.36 4.96
C ALA A 370 13.65 0.54 6.48
N LEU A 371 13.88 1.77 6.96
CA LEU A 371 13.89 2.09 8.39
C LEU A 371 12.50 1.95 9.03
N GLY A 372 11.44 2.19 8.26
CA GLY A 372 10.05 1.90 8.64
C GLY A 372 9.73 0.41 8.74
N GLY A 373 10.57 -0.47 8.21
CA GLY A 373 10.45 -1.93 8.35
C GLY A 373 9.49 -2.58 7.35
N THR A 374 9.43 -2.11 6.10
CA THR A 374 8.58 -2.70 5.04
C THR A 374 9.03 -4.10 4.63
N GLN A 375 8.11 -4.94 4.10
CA GLN A 375 8.40 -6.30 3.63
C GLN A 375 8.63 -6.37 2.12
N SER A 376 8.12 -5.40 1.37
CA SER A 376 8.45 -5.25 -0.05
C SER A 376 8.48 -3.77 -0.43
N LEU A 377 9.24 -3.43 -1.46
CA LEU A 377 9.49 -2.06 -1.86
C LEU A 377 9.44 -1.92 -3.38
N HIS A 378 8.74 -0.88 -3.84
CA HIS A 378 8.87 -0.29 -5.16
C HIS A 378 9.55 1.07 -5.05
N THR A 379 10.45 1.35 -5.97
CA THR A 379 11.09 2.67 -6.14
C THR A 379 10.69 3.25 -7.49
N ASN A 380 10.08 4.43 -7.48
CA ASN A 380 9.71 5.12 -8.71
C ASN A 380 10.93 5.48 -9.53
N SER A 381 10.77 5.53 -10.84
CA SER A 381 11.83 5.94 -11.75
C SER A 381 11.94 7.46 -11.83
N MET A 382 13.08 7.97 -12.25
CA MET A 382 13.31 9.42 -12.34
C MET A 382 12.40 10.11 -13.37
N ASP A 383 11.90 9.37 -14.35
CA ASP A 383 11.03 9.80 -15.44
C ASP A 383 9.51 9.62 -15.13
N GLU A 384 9.16 9.24 -13.89
CA GLU A 384 7.79 8.96 -13.44
C GLU A 384 6.80 10.10 -13.74
N SER A 385 7.24 11.34 -13.56
CA SER A 385 6.39 12.52 -13.82
C SER A 385 6.24 12.85 -15.32
N LEU A 386 6.91 12.12 -16.20
CA LEU A 386 6.94 12.40 -17.65
C LEU A 386 6.29 11.28 -18.47
N ALA A 387 6.56 10.02 -18.15
CA ALA A 387 6.07 8.85 -18.88
C ALA A 387 6.29 7.56 -18.10
N LEU A 388 5.84 6.43 -18.66
CA LEU A 388 6.25 5.11 -18.20
C LEU A 388 7.79 4.95 -18.27
N PRO A 389 8.39 4.23 -17.31
CA PRO A 389 9.84 4.20 -17.17
C PRO A 389 10.54 3.53 -18.34
N THR A 390 11.60 4.19 -18.82
CA THR A 390 12.56 3.59 -19.75
C THR A 390 13.34 2.45 -19.08
N GLU A 391 13.97 1.57 -19.88
CA GLU A 391 14.83 0.50 -19.36
C GLU A 391 15.98 1.03 -18.49
N LYS A 392 16.56 2.19 -18.89
CA LYS A 392 17.61 2.85 -18.12
C LYS A 392 17.08 3.34 -16.77
N ALA A 393 15.95 4.03 -16.75
CA ALA A 393 15.38 4.63 -15.56
C ALA A 393 14.90 3.56 -14.55
N VAL A 394 14.20 2.51 -15.00
CA VAL A 394 13.77 1.41 -14.10
C VAL A 394 14.95 0.64 -13.53
N ARG A 395 16.05 0.51 -14.29
CA ARG A 395 17.28 -0.11 -13.78
C ARG A 395 17.92 0.74 -12.69
N VAL A 396 17.99 2.05 -12.82
CA VAL A 396 18.48 2.96 -11.78
C VAL A 396 17.61 2.86 -10.53
N ALA A 397 16.28 2.86 -10.68
CA ALA A 397 15.34 2.70 -9.58
C ALA A 397 15.56 1.39 -8.81
N LEU A 398 15.75 0.26 -9.51
CA LEU A 398 16.07 -1.02 -8.87
C LEU A 398 17.45 -0.99 -8.19
N ARG A 399 18.47 -0.36 -8.82
CA ARG A 399 19.81 -0.22 -8.22
C ARG A 399 19.77 0.61 -6.93
N THR A 400 18.89 1.61 -6.84
CA THR A 400 18.67 2.38 -5.60
C THR A 400 18.34 1.46 -4.42
N GLN A 401 17.44 0.51 -4.59
CA GLN A 401 17.13 -0.48 -3.56
C GLN A 401 18.33 -1.37 -3.23
N GLN A 402 19.07 -1.81 -4.25
CA GLN A 402 20.24 -2.68 -4.06
C GLN A 402 21.38 -1.95 -3.34
N VAL A 403 21.67 -0.70 -3.69
CA VAL A 403 22.64 0.14 -2.96
C VAL A 403 22.25 0.28 -1.49
N LEU A 404 20.98 0.58 -1.20
CA LEU A 404 20.48 0.65 0.18
C LEU A 404 20.64 -0.69 0.92
N ALA A 405 20.31 -1.79 0.28
CA ALA A 405 20.36 -3.11 0.90
C ALA A 405 21.79 -3.60 1.22
N PHE A 406 22.75 -3.32 0.32
CA PHE A 406 24.07 -3.95 0.38
C PHE A 406 25.21 -3.01 0.78
N GLU A 407 25.06 -1.69 0.59
CA GLU A 407 26.14 -0.73 0.83
C GLU A 407 25.90 0.18 2.05
N SER A 408 24.63 0.46 2.41
CA SER A 408 24.30 1.47 3.44
C SER A 408 24.41 0.96 4.88
N GLY A 409 24.38 -0.37 5.09
CA GLY A 409 24.32 -0.98 6.42
C GLY A 409 22.93 -0.94 7.07
N VAL A 410 21.91 -0.38 6.44
CA VAL A 410 20.54 -0.25 7.01
C VAL A 410 19.91 -1.60 7.38
N ALA A 411 20.30 -2.67 6.68
CA ALA A 411 19.81 -4.04 6.91
C ALA A 411 20.58 -4.79 8.02
N ASN A 412 21.66 -4.21 8.59
CA ASN A 412 22.55 -4.91 9.53
C ASN A 412 22.02 -4.96 10.95
N THR A 413 21.11 -4.06 11.32
CA THR A 413 20.46 -4.03 12.65
C THR A 413 18.95 -3.82 12.50
N ILE A 414 18.22 -4.06 13.57
CA ILE A 414 16.75 -3.97 13.59
C ILE A 414 16.37 -2.66 14.26
N ASP A 415 15.50 -1.88 13.59
CA ASP A 415 14.93 -0.63 14.11
C ASP A 415 15.98 0.29 14.76
N PRO A 416 16.99 0.75 13.99
CA PRO A 416 18.12 1.51 14.55
C PRO A 416 17.73 2.88 15.12
N LEU A 417 16.52 3.38 14.80
CA LEU A 417 16.00 4.65 15.32
C LEU A 417 15.15 4.49 16.58
N ALA A 418 14.95 3.24 17.05
CA ALA A 418 14.24 3.00 18.31
C ALA A 418 14.89 3.73 19.47
N GLY A 419 14.06 4.37 20.29
CA GLY A 419 14.53 5.18 21.42
C GLY A 419 14.91 6.62 21.06
N SER A 420 14.87 7.00 19.76
CA SER A 420 14.91 8.41 19.40
C SER A 420 13.70 9.13 19.98
N TYR A 421 13.91 10.14 20.81
CA TYR A 421 12.81 10.89 21.42
C TYR A 421 11.86 11.46 20.39
N PHE A 422 12.39 11.98 19.30
CA PHE A 422 11.59 12.54 18.21
C PHE A 422 10.77 11.46 17.48
N VAL A 423 11.39 10.37 17.06
CA VAL A 423 10.67 9.32 16.31
C VAL A 423 9.61 8.64 17.17
N GLU A 424 9.89 8.41 18.45
CA GLU A 424 8.90 7.82 19.37
C GLU A 424 7.74 8.79 19.66
N ALA A 425 8.03 10.09 19.90
CA ALA A 425 7.00 11.10 20.09
C ALA A 425 6.11 11.23 18.86
N LEU A 426 6.71 11.29 17.67
CA LEU A 426 5.98 11.38 16.40
C LEU A 426 5.15 10.11 16.12
N THR A 427 5.65 8.92 16.52
CA THR A 427 4.88 7.67 16.44
C THR A 427 3.63 7.72 17.34
N ASP A 428 3.77 8.21 18.58
CA ASP A 428 2.66 8.35 19.53
C ASP A 428 1.65 9.41 19.09
N GLU A 429 2.11 10.45 18.44
CA GLU A 429 1.25 11.51 17.88
C GLU A 429 0.44 11.03 16.69
N LEU A 430 1.07 10.34 15.74
CA LEU A 430 0.37 9.76 14.58
C LEU A 430 -0.66 8.69 15.00
N GLU A 431 -0.36 7.89 16.03
CA GLU A 431 -1.35 6.96 16.59
C GLU A 431 -2.55 7.71 17.16
N ARG A 432 -2.32 8.78 17.92
CA ARG A 432 -3.38 9.61 18.52
C ARG A 432 -4.27 10.26 17.47
N ASP A 433 -3.67 10.83 16.43
CA ASP A 433 -4.40 11.45 15.34
C ASP A 433 -5.24 10.42 14.56
N ALA A 434 -4.69 9.24 14.31
CA ALA A 434 -5.44 8.17 13.66
C ALA A 434 -6.66 7.73 14.49
N LEU A 435 -6.53 7.65 15.82
CA LEU A 435 -7.65 7.32 16.71
C LEU A 435 -8.74 8.39 16.67
N VAL A 436 -8.38 9.68 16.61
CA VAL A 436 -9.36 10.78 16.44
C VAL A 436 -10.12 10.64 15.13
N ILE A 437 -9.40 10.31 14.03
CA ILE A 437 -10.03 10.11 12.72
C ILE A 437 -10.95 8.88 12.73
N PHE A 438 -10.62 7.80 13.45
CA PHE A 438 -11.53 6.65 13.60
C PHE A 438 -12.82 7.04 14.32
N ASP A 439 -12.73 7.86 15.39
CA ASP A 439 -13.92 8.38 16.07
C ASP A 439 -14.81 9.23 15.13
N GLU A 440 -14.21 9.93 14.16
CA GLU A 440 -14.96 10.69 13.14
C GLU A 440 -15.65 9.75 12.14
N ILE A 441 -14.97 8.73 11.65
CA ILE A 441 -15.56 7.69 10.78
C ILE A 441 -16.72 6.99 11.48
N ASP A 442 -16.57 6.66 12.75
CA ASP A 442 -17.62 6.01 13.56
C ASP A 442 -18.87 6.89 13.71
N ARG A 443 -18.75 8.22 13.74
CA ARG A 443 -19.89 9.15 13.75
C ARG A 443 -20.74 9.09 12.49
N PHE A 444 -20.18 8.71 11.36
CA PHE A 444 -20.94 8.45 10.13
C PHE A 444 -21.60 7.08 10.12
N GLY A 445 -21.26 6.20 11.06
CA GLY A 445 -21.71 4.82 11.10
C GLY A 445 -20.79 3.85 10.38
N GLY A 446 -19.52 4.24 10.12
CA GLY A 446 -18.48 3.43 9.50
C GLY A 446 -17.99 3.98 8.16
N VAL A 447 -17.11 3.20 7.52
CA VAL A 447 -16.41 3.63 6.30
C VAL A 447 -17.35 3.80 5.12
N VAL A 448 -18.26 2.84 4.88
CA VAL A 448 -19.17 2.89 3.72
C VAL A 448 -20.12 4.11 3.79
N PRO A 449 -20.83 4.38 4.91
CA PRO A 449 -21.63 5.59 5.03
C PRO A 449 -20.82 6.89 4.87
N ALA A 450 -19.58 6.94 5.38
CA ALA A 450 -18.72 8.11 5.22
C ALA A 450 -18.29 8.33 3.76
N ILE A 451 -18.11 7.24 2.97
CA ILE A 451 -17.89 7.31 1.53
C ILE A 451 -19.14 7.86 0.81
N GLU A 452 -20.33 7.36 1.14
CA GLU A 452 -21.59 7.78 0.54
C GLU A 452 -21.91 9.26 0.80
N GLU A 453 -21.49 9.79 1.95
CA GLU A 453 -21.58 11.22 2.31
C GLU A 453 -20.42 12.06 1.71
N GLY A 454 -19.45 11.45 1.02
CA GLY A 454 -18.30 12.14 0.42
C GLY A 454 -17.34 12.77 1.42
N TRP A 455 -17.31 12.28 2.65
CA TRP A 455 -16.45 12.84 3.69
C TRP A 455 -14.97 12.64 3.40
N PHE A 456 -14.54 11.43 3.03
CA PHE A 456 -13.15 11.14 2.70
C PHE A 456 -12.62 12.00 1.56
N GLN A 457 -13.41 12.15 0.51
CA GLN A 457 -13.03 12.94 -0.67
C GLN A 457 -12.84 14.42 -0.30
N ARG A 458 -13.72 14.98 0.56
CA ARG A 458 -13.58 16.36 1.05
C ARG A 458 -12.34 16.55 1.93
N GLU A 459 -12.07 15.61 2.84
CA GLU A 459 -10.89 15.68 3.71
C GLU A 459 -9.58 15.63 2.91
N ILE A 460 -9.48 14.73 1.93
CA ILE A 460 -8.34 14.62 1.03
C ILE A 460 -8.18 15.91 0.21
N ALA A 461 -9.26 16.42 -0.37
CA ALA A 461 -9.23 17.66 -1.17
C ALA A 461 -8.82 18.88 -0.34
N MET A 462 -9.28 19.00 0.90
CA MET A 462 -8.89 20.10 1.80
C MET A 462 -7.40 20.06 2.13
N SER A 463 -6.85 18.89 2.46
CA SER A 463 -5.41 18.76 2.76
C SER A 463 -4.55 18.99 1.52
N ALA A 464 -4.95 18.48 0.34
CA ALA A 464 -4.28 18.75 -0.93
C ALA A 464 -4.23 20.24 -1.26
N MET A 465 -5.36 20.94 -1.10
CA MET A 465 -5.44 22.39 -1.33
C MET A 465 -4.54 23.17 -0.37
N LEU A 466 -4.45 22.77 0.90
CA LEU A 466 -3.58 23.43 1.88
C LEU A 466 -2.12 23.26 1.49
N GLN A 467 -1.67 22.05 1.17
CA GLN A 467 -0.31 21.77 0.71
C GLN A 467 0.05 22.57 -0.55
N GLN A 468 -0.87 22.65 -1.51
CA GLN A 468 -0.65 23.43 -2.74
C GLN A 468 -0.46 24.93 -2.42
N ARG A 469 -1.27 25.50 -1.51
CA ARG A 469 -1.12 26.90 -1.08
C ARG A 469 0.21 27.17 -0.42
N GLU A 470 0.72 26.25 0.41
CA GLU A 470 2.04 26.39 1.04
C GLU A 470 3.17 26.40 0.01
N VAL A 471 3.06 25.58 -1.06
CA VAL A 471 4.02 25.59 -2.17
C VAL A 471 3.93 26.91 -2.96
N GLU A 472 2.74 27.39 -3.28
CA GLU A 472 2.51 28.64 -4.02
C GLU A 472 2.96 29.88 -3.21
N ALA A 473 2.76 29.87 -1.89
CA ALA A 473 3.23 30.95 -1.01
C ALA A 473 4.77 30.93 -0.81
N GLY A 474 5.43 29.81 -1.13
CA GLY A 474 6.85 29.62 -0.88
C GLY A 474 7.18 29.18 0.55
N ASP A 475 6.17 28.91 1.37
CA ASP A 475 6.31 28.38 2.73
C ASP A 475 6.88 26.97 2.71
N ARG A 476 6.52 26.20 1.69
CA ARG A 476 7.09 24.87 1.38
C ARG A 476 7.92 24.93 0.11
N ILE A 477 9.20 24.57 0.24
CA ILE A 477 10.14 24.59 -0.88
C ILE A 477 10.13 23.25 -1.61
N VAL A 478 9.95 23.31 -2.94
CA VAL A 478 10.17 22.19 -3.86
C VAL A 478 11.30 22.58 -4.80
N VAL A 479 12.45 21.93 -4.65
CA VAL A 479 13.67 22.23 -5.41
C VAL A 479 13.43 22.03 -6.91
N GLY A 480 13.80 23.02 -7.70
CA GLY A 480 13.59 23.03 -9.15
C GLY A 480 12.19 23.49 -9.58
N VAL A 481 11.23 23.64 -8.66
CA VAL A 481 9.85 24.04 -8.95
C VAL A 481 9.57 25.48 -8.50
N ASN A 482 9.67 25.78 -7.20
CA ASN A 482 9.43 27.12 -6.67
C ASN A 482 10.70 27.78 -6.09
N ARG A 483 11.81 27.03 -6.00
CA ARG A 483 13.14 27.55 -5.61
C ARG A 483 14.26 26.77 -6.31
N PHE A 484 15.41 27.40 -6.48
CA PHE A 484 16.56 26.84 -7.22
C PHE A 484 16.19 26.45 -8.66
N ILE A 485 15.42 27.33 -9.30
CA ILE A 485 14.97 27.18 -10.68
C ILE A 485 16.13 27.58 -11.58
N GLU A 486 16.58 26.68 -12.44
CA GLU A 486 17.47 26.99 -13.55
C GLU A 486 16.62 27.43 -14.74
N GLY A 487 17.16 28.25 -15.64
CA GLY A 487 16.39 28.78 -16.78
C GLY A 487 15.74 27.68 -17.60
N SER A 488 14.89 28.03 -18.57
CA SER A 488 14.09 27.07 -19.36
C SER A 488 14.97 26.08 -20.12
N GLU A 489 15.52 25.10 -19.43
CA GLU A 489 16.13 23.94 -20.06
C GLU A 489 14.98 23.07 -20.60
N GLU A 490 14.96 22.87 -21.90
CA GLU A 490 14.18 21.78 -22.47
C GLU A 490 14.71 20.49 -21.88
N VAL A 491 13.88 19.80 -21.10
CA VAL A 491 14.25 18.52 -20.49
C VAL A 491 14.28 17.47 -21.61
N GLU A 492 15.45 17.25 -22.19
CA GLU A 492 15.68 16.16 -23.15
C GLU A 492 15.88 14.83 -22.39
N ILE A 493 14.79 14.16 -22.07
CA ILE A 493 14.81 12.77 -21.58
C ILE A 493 14.09 11.87 -22.59
N ASP A 494 14.74 10.76 -22.92
CA ASP A 494 14.09 9.68 -23.66
C ASP A 494 12.88 9.17 -22.88
N THR A 495 11.69 9.21 -23.48
CA THR A 495 10.47 8.67 -22.90
C THR A 495 10.02 7.42 -23.65
N LEU A 496 9.45 6.47 -22.92
CA LEU A 496 8.82 5.30 -23.53
C LEU A 496 7.59 5.74 -24.33
N ARG A 497 7.53 5.36 -25.60
CA ARG A 497 6.37 5.58 -26.48
C ARG A 497 5.72 4.24 -26.79
N ILE A 498 4.42 4.16 -26.63
CA ILE A 498 3.64 2.98 -26.97
C ILE A 498 3.28 3.02 -28.45
N ASP A 499 3.51 1.92 -29.16
CA ASP A 499 3.22 1.81 -30.59
C ASP A 499 1.67 1.74 -30.78
N PRO A 500 1.07 2.61 -31.59
CA PRO A 500 -0.37 2.56 -31.89
C PRO A 500 -0.85 1.25 -32.56
N GLU A 501 0.06 0.45 -33.14
CA GLU A 501 -0.27 -0.88 -33.68
C GLU A 501 -0.65 -1.90 -32.59
N ILE A 502 -0.23 -1.66 -31.33
CA ILE A 502 -0.58 -2.52 -30.19
C ILE A 502 -2.09 -2.64 -30.04
N GLU A 503 -2.82 -1.52 -30.05
CA GLU A 503 -4.28 -1.52 -29.95
C GLU A 503 -4.91 -2.34 -31.06
N LYS A 504 -4.49 -2.15 -32.30
CA LYS A 504 -5.03 -2.89 -33.46
C LYS A 504 -4.78 -4.39 -33.34
N ASN A 505 -3.58 -4.76 -32.91
CA ASN A 505 -3.21 -6.17 -32.73
C ASN A 505 -4.04 -6.79 -31.60
N GLN A 506 -4.22 -6.10 -30.49
CA GLN A 506 -5.02 -6.58 -29.37
C GLN A 506 -6.49 -6.76 -29.76
N VAL A 507 -7.07 -5.81 -30.50
CA VAL A 507 -8.43 -5.91 -31.04
C VAL A 507 -8.58 -7.10 -31.99
N ALA A 508 -7.60 -7.34 -32.86
CA ALA A 508 -7.60 -8.52 -33.76
C ALA A 508 -7.54 -9.83 -33.00
N GLN A 509 -6.71 -9.91 -31.95
CA GLN A 509 -6.62 -11.10 -31.07
C GLN A 509 -7.94 -11.38 -30.35
N MET A 510 -8.66 -10.34 -29.92
CA MET A 510 -9.98 -10.49 -29.30
C MET A 510 -11.02 -11.07 -30.28
N ALA A 511 -10.98 -10.65 -31.55
CA ALA A 511 -11.85 -11.20 -32.58
C ALA A 511 -11.54 -12.69 -32.83
N GLU A 512 -10.26 -13.04 -32.94
CA GLU A 512 -9.79 -14.43 -33.12
C GLU A 512 -10.19 -15.33 -31.93
N LEU A 513 -10.03 -14.84 -30.69
CA LEU A 513 -10.46 -15.55 -29.49
C LEU A 513 -11.95 -15.91 -29.55
N ARG A 514 -12.80 -14.94 -29.90
CA ARG A 514 -14.26 -15.15 -29.95
C ARG A 514 -14.68 -16.08 -31.08
N GLU A 515 -13.93 -16.16 -32.17
CA GLU A 515 -14.18 -17.09 -33.29
C GLU A 515 -13.85 -18.55 -32.91
N HIS A 516 -12.79 -18.76 -32.10
CA HIS A 516 -12.27 -20.11 -31.84
C HIS A 516 -12.75 -20.74 -30.53
N ARG A 517 -13.28 -19.97 -29.58
CA ARG A 517 -13.78 -20.50 -28.30
C ARG A 517 -15.14 -21.18 -28.44
N ASP A 518 -15.48 -22.05 -27.49
CA ASP A 518 -16.79 -22.72 -27.44
C ASP A 518 -17.93 -21.75 -27.00
N PRO A 519 -18.81 -21.32 -27.89
CA PRO A 519 -19.86 -20.34 -27.55
C PRO A 519 -20.92 -20.90 -26.60
N GLU A 520 -21.18 -22.24 -26.61
CA GLU A 520 -22.15 -22.85 -25.69
C GLU A 520 -21.61 -22.90 -24.26
N ALA A 521 -20.32 -23.18 -24.11
CA ALA A 521 -19.66 -23.14 -22.79
C ALA A 521 -19.66 -21.72 -22.23
N VAL A 522 -19.34 -20.71 -23.05
CA VAL A 522 -19.38 -19.29 -22.65
C VAL A 522 -20.79 -18.87 -22.19
N GLU A 523 -21.83 -19.15 -22.99
CA GLU A 523 -23.19 -18.78 -22.62
C GLU A 523 -23.65 -19.48 -21.32
N ARG A 524 -23.34 -20.75 -21.17
CA ARG A 524 -23.67 -21.53 -19.99
C ARG A 524 -22.99 -20.93 -18.74
N THR A 525 -21.69 -20.75 -18.75
CA THR A 525 -20.93 -20.29 -17.58
C THR A 525 -21.32 -18.86 -17.18
N LEU A 526 -21.57 -17.95 -18.13
CA LEU A 526 -22.05 -16.60 -17.84
C LEU A 526 -23.47 -16.58 -17.26
N ARG A 527 -24.36 -17.50 -17.70
CA ARG A 527 -25.69 -17.65 -17.12
C ARG A 527 -25.61 -18.16 -15.67
N GLU A 528 -24.78 -19.16 -15.41
CA GLU A 528 -24.54 -19.70 -14.08
C GLU A 528 -23.91 -18.64 -13.17
N LEU A 529 -23.01 -17.79 -13.65
CA LEU A 529 -22.44 -16.68 -12.90
C LEU A 529 -23.51 -15.64 -12.51
N ARG A 530 -24.45 -15.31 -13.41
CA ARG A 530 -25.57 -14.43 -13.05
C ARG A 530 -26.41 -15.01 -11.92
N GLU A 531 -26.63 -16.33 -11.93
CA GLU A 531 -27.38 -16.99 -10.87
C GLU A 531 -26.62 -16.98 -9.54
N SER A 532 -25.36 -17.36 -9.52
CA SER A 532 -24.52 -17.30 -8.32
C SER A 532 -24.38 -15.87 -7.77
N SER A 533 -24.41 -14.86 -8.66
CA SER A 533 -24.45 -13.47 -8.24
C SER A 533 -25.71 -13.08 -7.47
N ARG A 534 -26.85 -13.77 -7.70
CA ARG A 534 -28.12 -13.57 -6.97
C ARG A 534 -28.19 -14.33 -5.65
N THR A 535 -27.59 -15.52 -5.58
CA THR A 535 -27.81 -16.45 -4.46
C THR A 535 -26.96 -16.17 -3.23
N GLY A 536 -25.89 -15.40 -3.33
CA GLY A 536 -24.94 -15.19 -2.22
C GLY A 536 -23.89 -16.29 -2.05
N GLU A 537 -23.82 -17.26 -2.98
CA GLU A 537 -22.74 -18.25 -3.07
C GLU A 537 -21.41 -17.56 -3.40
N ASN A 538 -20.29 -18.20 -3.05
CA ASN A 538 -18.96 -17.71 -3.41
C ASN A 538 -18.79 -17.65 -4.93
N LEU A 539 -18.40 -16.50 -5.44
CA LEU A 539 -18.31 -16.25 -6.89
C LEU A 539 -17.04 -16.83 -7.54
N VAL A 540 -15.96 -17.04 -6.77
CA VAL A 540 -14.67 -17.47 -7.32
C VAL A 540 -14.78 -18.78 -8.11
N PRO A 541 -15.44 -19.85 -7.62
CA PRO A 541 -15.55 -21.10 -8.39
C PRO A 541 -16.21 -20.89 -9.76
N GLN A 542 -17.27 -20.09 -9.81
CA GLN A 542 -17.98 -19.86 -11.06
C GLN A 542 -17.22 -18.95 -12.04
N ILE A 543 -16.45 -17.97 -11.52
CA ILE A 543 -15.57 -17.13 -12.35
C ILE A 543 -14.41 -17.96 -12.91
N LEU A 544 -13.88 -18.95 -12.15
CA LEU A 544 -12.89 -19.89 -12.66
C LEU A 544 -13.44 -20.70 -13.85
N GLU A 545 -14.71 -21.14 -13.81
CA GLU A 545 -15.34 -21.82 -14.94
C GLU A 545 -15.52 -20.88 -16.15
N CYS A 546 -15.88 -19.60 -15.92
CA CYS A 546 -15.91 -18.59 -16.98
C CYS A 546 -14.52 -18.40 -17.61
N ALA A 547 -13.46 -18.34 -16.80
CA ALA A 547 -12.09 -18.23 -17.27
C ALA A 547 -11.68 -19.43 -18.13
N ARG A 548 -11.97 -20.67 -17.67
CA ARG A 548 -11.71 -21.92 -18.43
C ARG A 548 -12.48 -21.99 -19.74
N ALA A 549 -13.66 -21.38 -19.81
CA ALA A 549 -14.44 -21.24 -21.05
C ALA A 549 -13.96 -20.10 -21.95
N TYR A 550 -12.90 -19.37 -21.57
CA TYR A 550 -12.41 -18.17 -22.26
C TYR A 550 -13.45 -17.06 -22.42
N CYS A 551 -14.31 -16.89 -21.41
CA CYS A 551 -15.06 -15.65 -21.27
C CYS A 551 -14.11 -14.46 -21.13
N THR A 552 -14.42 -13.34 -21.76
CA THR A 552 -13.61 -12.13 -21.66
C THR A 552 -13.82 -11.41 -20.34
N LEU A 553 -12.91 -10.52 -20.00
CA LEU A 553 -12.99 -9.66 -18.81
C LEU A 553 -14.33 -8.91 -18.76
N TYR A 554 -14.69 -8.28 -19.89
CA TYR A 554 -15.94 -7.49 -19.98
C TYR A 554 -17.19 -8.37 -19.92
N GLU A 555 -17.19 -9.56 -20.53
CA GLU A 555 -18.33 -10.49 -20.48
C GLU A 555 -18.60 -10.95 -19.05
N ILE A 556 -17.56 -11.30 -18.28
CA ILE A 556 -17.68 -11.68 -16.86
C ILE A 556 -18.15 -10.50 -16.03
N ARG A 557 -17.48 -9.34 -16.17
CA ARG A 557 -17.90 -8.09 -15.53
C ARG A 557 -19.37 -7.79 -15.80
N ARG A 558 -19.78 -7.84 -17.07
CA ARG A 558 -21.16 -7.52 -17.50
C ARG A 558 -22.19 -8.46 -16.89
N ALA A 559 -21.87 -9.76 -16.82
CA ALA A 559 -22.73 -10.75 -16.18
C ALA A 559 -22.96 -10.45 -14.68
N MET A 560 -21.93 -9.99 -13.98
CA MET A 560 -22.05 -9.55 -12.59
C MET A 560 -22.78 -8.19 -12.48
N GLU A 561 -22.49 -7.24 -13.35
CA GLU A 561 -23.09 -5.91 -13.37
C GLU A 561 -24.61 -5.96 -13.64
N ASP A 562 -25.07 -6.91 -14.46
CA ASP A 562 -26.50 -7.16 -14.70
C ASP A 562 -27.29 -7.49 -13.42
N VAL A 563 -26.59 -7.99 -12.38
CA VAL A 563 -27.18 -8.34 -11.08
C VAL A 563 -26.91 -7.29 -10.02
N PHE A 564 -25.68 -6.81 -9.94
CA PHE A 564 -25.18 -5.90 -8.89
C PHE A 564 -25.47 -4.44 -9.19
N GLY A 565 -25.67 -4.09 -10.44
CA GLY A 565 -25.71 -2.70 -10.90
C GLY A 565 -24.32 -2.08 -10.96
N SER A 566 -24.28 -0.82 -11.40
CA SER A 566 -23.06 -0.01 -11.45
C SER A 566 -23.13 1.14 -10.45
N PHE A 567 -21.99 1.49 -9.87
CA PHE A 567 -21.87 2.64 -8.98
C PHE A 567 -21.82 3.95 -9.78
N LYS A 568 -22.53 4.95 -9.27
CA LYS A 568 -22.42 6.34 -9.74
C LYS A 568 -22.04 7.19 -8.55
N GLU A 569 -20.94 7.89 -8.68
CA GLU A 569 -20.49 8.79 -7.63
C GLU A 569 -21.54 9.87 -7.36
N PRO A 570 -21.90 10.10 -6.09
CA PRO A 570 -22.74 11.22 -5.70
C PRO A 570 -22.04 12.55 -6.03
N VAL A 571 -22.79 13.52 -6.53
CA VAL A 571 -22.25 14.86 -6.78
C VAL A 571 -22.33 15.66 -5.47
N PHE A 572 -21.19 15.97 -4.92
CA PHE A 572 -21.07 16.81 -3.72
C PHE A 572 -20.81 18.27 -4.16
N PHE A 573 -21.65 19.20 -3.72
CA PHE A 573 -21.51 20.64 -3.94
C PHE A 573 -21.03 21.35 -2.67
#